data_5e54f28ef96a4346e056f94ed9e5c793
#
_entry.id   5e54f28ef96a4346e056f94ed9e5c793
#
_cell.length_a   1.000
_cell.length_b   1.000
_cell.length_c   1.000
_cell.angle_alpha   90.00
_cell.angle_beta   90.00
_cell.angle_gamma   90.00
#
_symmetry.space_group_name_H-M   'P 1'
#
loop_
_entity.id
_entity.type
_entity.pdbx_description
1 polymer ?
#
loop_
_entity_poly.entity_id
_entity_poly.type
_entity_poly.pdbx_seq_one_letter_code
_entity_poly.pdbx_strand_id
1 'polypeptide(L)'
;RAWPLDIAVPEQCDTVIADIREHWGDIASLGNNSGGPPPTLAQGTDGAVWQQQFSVMVASLIQLTDKLLPAMRSRGWGRIITSTSSGVIAPIPGLALSNALRMSLLGWSKTLAAEVAADGVTVNVMVPGRIATDRVGQLDAIKAKREHSTAEAVAEKSRLSIPAGRYGHPHEYGATAAFLASQPASYITGAVIRVDGGLIGSV
;
A
#
# COMPACT_ATOMS: atom_id res chain seq x y z
N ARG A 1 2.73 1.04 20.97
CA ARG A 1 2.83 -0.41 21.15
C ARG A 1 2.82 -1.08 19.79
N ALA A 2 3.58 -2.15 19.61
CA ALA A 2 3.61 -2.97 18.40
C ALA A 2 3.14 -4.39 18.75
N TRP A 3 2.42 -5.02 17.82
CA TRP A 3 2.00 -6.42 17.92
C TRP A 3 2.64 -7.22 16.78
N PRO A 4 3.21 -8.40 17.07
CA PRO A 4 3.53 -9.35 16.01
C PRO A 4 2.21 -9.83 15.40
N LEU A 5 2.05 -9.64 14.08
CA LEU A 5 0.80 -9.93 13.37
C LEU A 5 1.11 -10.43 11.96
N ASP A 6 0.62 -11.61 11.62
CA ASP A 6 0.46 -12.02 10.22
C ASP A 6 -0.98 -11.67 9.78
N ILE A 7 -1.10 -10.68 8.93
CA ILE A 7 -2.41 -10.21 8.42
C ILE A 7 -3.13 -11.25 7.56
N ALA A 8 -2.43 -12.29 7.09
CA ALA A 8 -3.02 -13.40 6.36
C ALA A 8 -3.66 -14.44 7.29
N VAL A 9 -3.52 -14.30 8.60
CA VAL A 9 -4.10 -15.17 9.64
C VAL A 9 -5.24 -14.43 10.35
N PRO A 10 -6.52 -14.68 10.00
CA PRO A 10 -7.66 -13.91 10.49
C PRO A 10 -7.77 -13.89 12.03
N GLU A 11 -7.42 -15.01 12.70
CA GLU A 11 -7.50 -15.15 14.15
C GLU A 11 -6.48 -14.25 14.86
N GLN A 12 -5.31 -14.04 14.28
CA GLN A 12 -4.33 -13.08 14.81
C GLN A 12 -4.86 -11.65 14.69
N CYS A 13 -5.51 -11.32 13.56
CA CYS A 13 -6.15 -10.02 13.39
C CYS A 13 -7.23 -9.79 14.46
N ASP A 14 -8.09 -10.78 14.72
CA ASP A 14 -9.14 -10.68 15.75
C ASP A 14 -8.56 -10.45 17.14
N THR A 15 -7.52 -11.19 17.49
CA THR A 15 -6.83 -11.04 18.77
C THR A 15 -6.23 -9.65 18.94
N VAL A 16 -5.53 -9.14 17.92
CA VAL A 16 -4.91 -7.81 17.97
C VAL A 16 -5.97 -6.70 18.01
N ILE A 17 -7.04 -6.82 17.23
CA ILE A 17 -8.15 -5.85 17.26
C ILE A 17 -8.82 -5.82 18.63
N ALA A 18 -9.05 -6.98 19.26
CA ALA A 18 -9.62 -7.06 20.60
C ALA A 18 -8.73 -6.38 21.66
N ASP A 19 -7.41 -6.65 21.62
CA ASP A 19 -6.45 -6.02 22.54
C ASP A 19 -6.38 -4.49 22.33
N ILE A 20 -6.44 -4.01 21.09
CA ILE A 20 -6.48 -2.57 20.80
C ILE A 20 -7.77 -1.95 21.36
N ARG A 21 -8.92 -2.58 21.14
CA ARG A 21 -10.21 -2.08 21.62
C ARG A 21 -10.29 -2.00 23.13
N GLU A 22 -9.73 -2.99 23.82
CA GLU A 22 -9.70 -3.01 25.27
C GLU A 22 -8.87 -1.86 25.86
N HIS A 23 -7.74 -1.51 25.24
CA HIS A 23 -6.79 -0.55 25.81
C HIS A 23 -6.98 0.89 25.30
N TRP A 24 -7.46 1.09 24.05
CA TRP A 24 -7.55 2.40 23.41
C TRP A 24 -8.91 2.69 22.74
N GLY A 25 -9.84 1.74 22.82
CA GLY A 25 -11.14 1.87 22.15
C GLY A 25 -11.07 1.50 20.66
N ASP A 26 -12.13 1.81 19.93
CA ASP A 26 -12.27 1.45 18.53
C ASP A 26 -11.26 2.15 17.62
N ILE A 27 -10.73 1.40 16.68
CA ILE A 27 -9.77 1.88 15.70
C ILE A 27 -10.47 2.84 14.74
N ALA A 28 -9.95 4.05 14.66
CA ALA A 28 -10.53 5.12 13.84
C ALA A 28 -9.79 5.30 12.50
N SER A 29 -8.52 4.91 12.42
CA SER A 29 -7.72 5.02 11.20
C SER A 29 -7.01 3.71 10.91
N LEU A 30 -7.04 3.27 9.65
CA LEU A 30 -6.38 2.07 9.17
C LEU A 30 -5.41 2.40 8.04
N GLY A 31 -4.14 2.07 8.23
CA GLY A 31 -3.13 2.07 7.19
C GLY A 31 -2.90 0.66 6.63
N ASN A 32 -3.51 0.33 5.51
CA ASN A 32 -3.30 -0.92 4.80
C ASN A 32 -1.95 -0.94 4.08
N ASN A 33 -1.02 -1.78 4.53
CA ASN A 33 0.28 -1.95 3.90
C ASN A 33 0.75 -3.42 4.01
N SER A 34 0.67 -4.16 2.92
CA SER A 34 1.17 -5.54 2.86
C SER A 34 2.59 -5.59 2.31
N GLY A 35 3.29 -6.69 2.58
CA GLY A 35 4.56 -7.02 1.94
C GLY A 35 4.44 -7.06 0.41
N GLY A 36 5.58 -7.07 -0.29
CA GLY A 36 5.61 -7.25 -1.74
C GLY A 36 5.95 -8.71 -2.10
N PRO A 37 5.38 -9.24 -3.19
CA PRO A 37 5.68 -10.57 -3.69
C PRO A 37 7.10 -10.61 -4.27
N PRO A 38 7.67 -11.80 -4.51
CA PRO A 38 8.90 -11.92 -5.28
C PRO A 38 8.71 -11.39 -6.71
N PRO A 39 9.78 -10.95 -7.37
CA PRO A 39 9.75 -10.60 -8.80
C PRO A 39 9.29 -11.80 -9.64
N THR A 40 8.36 -11.56 -10.56
CA THR A 40 7.79 -12.60 -11.45
C THR A 40 7.52 -12.04 -12.83
N LEU A 41 7.59 -12.91 -13.83
CA LEU A 41 7.10 -12.60 -15.18
C LEU A 41 5.58 -12.76 -15.24
N ALA A 42 4.94 -12.15 -16.23
CA ALA A 42 3.51 -12.26 -16.45
C ALA A 42 3.08 -13.64 -16.98
N GLN A 43 4.00 -14.32 -17.66
CA GLN A 43 3.80 -15.67 -18.19
C GLN A 43 4.54 -16.71 -17.35
N GLY A 44 4.00 -17.93 -17.27
CA GLY A 44 4.64 -19.06 -16.62
C GLY A 44 4.64 -19.06 -15.09
N THR A 45 3.99 -18.08 -14.45
CA THR A 45 3.80 -18.11 -13.01
C THR A 45 2.64 -19.04 -12.65
N ASP A 46 2.89 -19.99 -11.76
CA ASP A 46 1.91 -20.99 -11.32
C ASP A 46 0.66 -20.32 -10.71
N GLY A 47 -0.52 -20.91 -11.01
CA GLY A 47 -1.80 -20.45 -10.49
C GLY A 47 -1.88 -20.47 -8.95
N ALA A 48 -1.25 -21.46 -8.31
CA ALA A 48 -1.20 -21.54 -6.84
C ALA A 48 -0.43 -20.35 -6.24
N VAL A 49 0.63 -19.88 -6.89
CA VAL A 49 1.38 -18.69 -6.47
C VAL A 49 0.50 -17.44 -6.60
N TRP A 50 -0.27 -17.31 -7.67
CA TRP A 50 -1.25 -16.22 -7.84
C TRP A 50 -2.27 -16.21 -6.71
N GLN A 51 -2.88 -17.36 -6.39
CA GLN A 51 -3.88 -17.49 -5.33
C GLN A 51 -3.30 -17.15 -3.96
N GLN A 52 -2.12 -17.67 -3.63
CA GLN A 52 -1.44 -17.40 -2.38
C GLN A 52 -1.15 -15.91 -2.23
N GLN A 53 -0.58 -15.28 -3.25
CA GLN A 53 -0.25 -13.85 -3.19
C GLN A 53 -1.49 -12.96 -3.17
N PHE A 54 -2.58 -13.35 -3.84
CA PHE A 54 -3.87 -12.67 -3.72
C PHE A 54 -4.39 -12.73 -2.29
N SER A 55 -4.37 -13.90 -1.67
CA SER A 55 -4.79 -14.06 -0.27
C SER A 55 -4.02 -13.12 0.67
N VAL A 56 -2.69 -13.10 0.56
CA VAL A 56 -1.81 -12.30 1.45
C VAL A 56 -1.87 -10.80 1.16
N MET A 57 -1.95 -10.41 -0.12
CA MET A 57 -1.79 -9.00 -0.50
C MET A 57 -3.11 -8.25 -0.70
N VAL A 58 -4.19 -8.96 -0.95
CA VAL A 58 -5.49 -8.36 -1.29
C VAL A 58 -6.56 -8.78 -0.30
N ALA A 59 -6.87 -10.08 -0.23
CA ALA A 59 -7.96 -10.57 0.60
C ALA A 59 -7.77 -10.25 2.08
N SER A 60 -6.55 -10.36 2.62
CA SER A 60 -6.24 -10.02 4.00
C SER A 60 -6.51 -8.55 4.34
N LEU A 61 -6.18 -7.63 3.43
CA LEU A 61 -6.43 -6.19 3.63
C LEU A 61 -7.92 -5.85 3.58
N ILE A 62 -8.65 -6.49 2.67
CA ILE A 62 -10.11 -6.36 2.58
C ILE A 62 -10.75 -6.86 3.87
N GLN A 63 -10.43 -8.07 4.31
CA GLN A 63 -10.96 -8.67 5.53
C GLN A 63 -10.63 -7.86 6.79
N LEU A 64 -9.40 -7.34 6.89
CA LEU A 64 -9.02 -6.47 8.00
C LEU A 64 -9.84 -5.17 8.00
N THR A 65 -10.07 -4.60 6.82
CA THR A 65 -10.90 -3.40 6.67
C THR A 65 -12.34 -3.67 7.09
N ASP A 66 -12.93 -4.79 6.64
CA ASP A 66 -14.30 -5.19 6.98
C ASP A 66 -14.52 -5.36 8.48
N LYS A 67 -13.51 -5.83 9.22
CA LYS A 67 -13.56 -5.97 10.69
C LYS A 67 -13.59 -4.61 11.43
N LEU A 68 -13.03 -3.57 10.86
CA LEU A 68 -12.90 -2.24 11.47
C LEU A 68 -13.99 -1.26 11.02
N LEU A 69 -14.51 -1.44 9.82
CA LEU A 69 -15.43 -0.54 9.16
C LEU A 69 -16.74 -0.29 9.95
N PRO A 70 -17.39 -1.28 10.58
CA PRO A 70 -18.63 -1.05 11.32
C PRO A 70 -18.50 0.00 12.43
N ALA A 71 -17.41 -0.02 13.19
CA ALA A 71 -17.16 0.96 14.24
C ALA A 71 -16.88 2.37 13.69
N MET A 72 -16.18 2.47 12.54
CA MET A 72 -15.95 3.74 11.85
C MET A 72 -17.27 4.35 11.36
N ARG A 73 -18.15 3.55 10.74
CA ARG A 73 -19.47 3.96 10.27
C ARG A 73 -20.37 4.42 11.42
N SER A 74 -20.46 3.62 12.50
CA SER A 74 -21.28 3.95 13.67
C SER A 74 -20.86 5.26 14.35
N ARG A 75 -19.57 5.60 14.30
CA ARG A 75 -18.98 6.84 14.83
C ARG A 75 -19.20 8.04 13.92
N GLY A 76 -19.54 7.85 12.64
CA GLY A 76 -19.58 8.89 11.63
C GLY A 76 -18.20 9.45 11.26
N TRP A 77 -17.13 8.67 11.50
CA TRP A 77 -15.75 9.05 11.21
C TRP A 77 -14.84 7.84 11.04
N GLY A 78 -14.08 7.81 9.95
CA GLY A 78 -13.08 6.78 9.69
C GLY A 78 -12.11 7.22 8.59
N ARG A 79 -10.88 6.67 8.63
CA ARG A 79 -9.84 6.91 7.63
C ARG A 79 -9.19 5.60 7.23
N ILE A 80 -9.33 5.25 5.96
CA ILE A 80 -8.73 4.03 5.38
C ILE A 80 -7.76 4.47 4.30
N ILE A 81 -6.48 4.13 4.46
CA ILE A 81 -5.40 4.51 3.56
C ILE A 81 -4.69 3.25 3.12
N THR A 82 -4.71 2.95 1.81
CA THR A 82 -4.06 1.76 1.27
C THR A 82 -2.79 2.15 0.52
N SER A 83 -1.64 1.68 1.01
CA SER A 83 -0.35 1.84 0.32
C SER A 83 -0.21 0.79 -0.78
N THR A 84 0.10 1.24 -2.00
CA THR A 84 0.22 0.37 -3.18
C THR A 84 1.63 0.43 -3.80
N SER A 85 1.75 0.77 -5.06
CA SER A 85 3.01 0.83 -5.82
C SER A 85 2.82 1.72 -7.05
N SER A 86 3.88 2.37 -7.52
CA SER A 86 3.90 3.03 -8.84
C SER A 86 3.52 2.09 -9.99
N GLY A 87 3.73 0.79 -9.81
CA GLY A 87 3.33 -0.25 -10.78
C GLY A 87 1.82 -0.35 -11.04
N VAL A 88 0.96 0.24 -10.21
CA VAL A 88 -0.49 0.30 -10.45
C VAL A 88 -0.88 1.36 -11.50
N ILE A 89 0.01 2.30 -11.79
CA ILE A 89 -0.20 3.33 -12.83
C ILE A 89 0.70 3.05 -14.04
N ALA A 90 1.98 2.75 -13.78
CA ALA A 90 2.96 2.41 -14.80
C ALA A 90 3.57 1.03 -14.46
N PRO A 91 3.09 -0.08 -15.06
CA PRO A 91 3.54 -1.42 -14.73
C PRO A 91 5.05 -1.58 -14.80
N ILE A 92 5.63 -2.11 -13.74
CA ILE A 92 7.08 -2.27 -13.62
C ILE A 92 7.48 -3.64 -14.20
N PRO A 93 8.42 -3.70 -15.17
CA PRO A 93 8.88 -4.95 -15.74
C PRO A 93 9.43 -5.92 -14.69
N GLY A 94 9.03 -7.19 -14.77
CA GLY A 94 9.44 -8.24 -13.84
C GLY A 94 8.74 -8.21 -12.48
N LEU A 95 7.66 -7.44 -12.32
CA LEU A 95 6.85 -7.37 -11.09
C LEU A 95 5.38 -7.69 -11.36
N ALA A 96 5.08 -8.71 -12.17
CA ALA A 96 3.72 -9.01 -12.64
C ALA A 96 2.72 -9.22 -11.50
N LEU A 97 3.04 -10.03 -10.49
CA LEU A 97 2.18 -10.23 -9.32
C LEU A 97 1.89 -8.91 -8.61
N SER A 98 2.92 -8.11 -8.33
CA SER A 98 2.75 -6.83 -7.65
C SER A 98 1.90 -5.86 -8.46
N ASN A 99 2.15 -5.73 -9.76
CA ASN A 99 1.40 -4.84 -10.63
C ASN A 99 -0.09 -5.21 -10.65
N ALA A 100 -0.40 -6.49 -10.91
CA ALA A 100 -1.77 -6.96 -11.04
C ALA A 100 -2.54 -6.96 -9.72
N LEU A 101 -1.94 -7.52 -8.65
CA LEU A 101 -2.63 -7.65 -7.36
C LEU A 101 -2.85 -6.31 -6.68
N ARG A 102 -1.88 -5.40 -6.75
CA ARG A 102 -2.07 -4.05 -6.19
C ARG A 102 -3.04 -3.19 -7.01
N MET A 103 -3.16 -3.45 -8.33
CA MET A 103 -4.16 -2.78 -9.17
C MET A 103 -5.58 -3.13 -8.72
N SER A 104 -5.85 -4.36 -8.27
CA SER A 104 -7.18 -4.74 -7.77
C SER A 104 -7.60 -3.93 -6.55
N LEU A 105 -6.64 -3.51 -5.70
CA LEU A 105 -6.92 -2.66 -4.54
C LEU A 105 -7.41 -1.25 -4.94
N LEU A 106 -7.05 -0.74 -6.12
CA LEU A 106 -7.54 0.54 -6.61
C LEU A 106 -9.05 0.48 -6.87
N GLY A 107 -9.49 -0.54 -7.62
CA GLY A 107 -10.91 -0.75 -7.92
C GLY A 107 -11.72 -0.97 -6.64
N TRP A 108 -11.25 -1.85 -5.76
CA TRP A 108 -11.88 -2.09 -4.47
C TRP A 108 -11.95 -0.82 -3.61
N SER A 109 -10.84 -0.10 -3.43
CA SER A 109 -10.81 1.13 -2.62
C SER A 109 -11.76 2.21 -3.17
N LYS A 110 -11.84 2.33 -4.50
CA LYS A 110 -12.74 3.30 -5.15
C LYS A 110 -14.22 2.95 -4.93
N THR A 111 -14.56 1.67 -5.01
CA THR A 111 -15.91 1.17 -4.76
C THR A 111 -16.29 1.41 -3.29
N LEU A 112 -15.44 0.98 -2.36
CA LEU A 112 -15.66 1.17 -0.93
C LEU A 112 -15.82 2.65 -0.57
N ALA A 113 -15.00 3.53 -1.17
CA ALA A 113 -15.10 4.98 -0.93
C ALA A 113 -16.50 5.53 -1.23
N ALA A 114 -17.11 5.08 -2.33
CA ALA A 114 -18.46 5.49 -2.70
C ALA A 114 -19.53 4.96 -1.73
N GLU A 115 -19.34 3.73 -1.23
CA GLU A 115 -20.30 3.06 -0.35
C GLU A 115 -20.32 3.66 1.06
N VAL A 116 -19.18 4.22 1.55
CA VAL A 116 -19.05 4.65 2.95
C VAL A 116 -18.87 6.16 3.13
N ALA A 117 -18.83 6.93 2.05
CA ALA A 117 -18.59 8.38 2.11
C ALA A 117 -19.67 9.10 2.93
N ALA A 118 -20.94 8.72 2.78
CA ALA A 118 -22.06 9.28 3.52
C ALA A 118 -21.98 9.00 5.04
N ASP A 119 -21.23 7.97 5.44
CA ASP A 119 -21.02 7.62 6.84
C ASP A 119 -19.79 8.35 7.44
N GLY A 120 -19.23 9.35 6.75
CA GLY A 120 -18.06 10.12 7.22
C GLY A 120 -16.73 9.36 7.15
N VAL A 121 -16.69 8.22 6.45
CA VAL A 121 -15.47 7.41 6.27
C VAL A 121 -14.82 7.76 4.92
N THR A 122 -13.52 8.07 4.93
CA THR A 122 -12.76 8.27 3.69
C THR A 122 -11.87 7.09 3.39
N VAL A 123 -11.76 6.73 2.11
CA VAL A 123 -10.93 5.63 1.62
C VAL A 123 -10.04 6.14 0.49
N ASN A 124 -8.73 6.14 0.69
CA ASN A 124 -7.78 6.66 -0.28
C ASN A 124 -6.63 5.68 -0.53
N VAL A 125 -6.06 5.76 -1.72
CA VAL A 125 -4.89 4.98 -2.12
C VAL A 125 -3.68 5.89 -2.21
N MET A 126 -2.57 5.47 -1.62
CA MET A 126 -1.28 6.12 -1.77
C MET A 126 -0.38 5.29 -2.69
N VAL A 127 0.26 5.97 -3.63
CA VAL A 127 1.15 5.37 -4.62
C VAL A 127 2.57 5.90 -4.38
N PRO A 128 3.45 5.09 -3.76
CA PRO A 128 4.84 5.48 -3.56
C PRO A 128 5.62 5.45 -4.88
N GLY A 129 6.51 6.42 -5.06
CA GLY A 129 7.63 6.29 -5.98
C GLY A 129 8.75 5.43 -5.38
N ARG A 130 9.99 5.87 -5.54
CA ARG A 130 11.17 5.27 -4.91
C ARG A 130 11.39 5.91 -3.55
N ILE A 131 10.94 5.25 -2.49
CA ILE A 131 11.15 5.67 -1.10
C ILE A 131 12.35 4.91 -0.52
N ALA A 132 13.30 5.61 0.08
CA ALA A 132 14.53 5.05 0.65
C ALA A 132 14.22 4.14 1.86
N THR A 133 13.93 2.89 1.57
CA THR A 133 13.64 1.81 2.53
C THR A 133 14.48 0.59 2.21
N ASP A 134 14.61 -0.34 3.16
CA ASP A 134 15.30 -1.62 2.95
C ASP A 134 14.75 -2.39 1.74
N ARG A 135 13.44 -2.32 1.51
CA ARG A 135 12.79 -2.96 0.36
C ARG A 135 13.31 -2.42 -0.97
N VAL A 136 13.48 -1.10 -1.08
CA VAL A 136 14.00 -0.49 -2.32
C VAL A 136 15.47 -0.88 -2.51
N GLY A 137 16.28 -0.90 -1.46
CA GLY A 137 17.65 -1.40 -1.50
C GLY A 137 17.75 -2.86 -1.97
N GLN A 138 16.86 -3.73 -1.47
CA GLN A 138 16.77 -5.12 -1.93
C GLN A 138 16.41 -5.23 -3.43
N LEU A 139 15.45 -4.44 -3.89
CA LEU A 139 15.06 -4.42 -5.31
C LEU A 139 16.19 -3.91 -6.21
N ASP A 140 16.93 -2.89 -5.78
CA ASP A 140 18.09 -2.38 -6.51
C ASP A 140 19.20 -3.44 -6.56
N ALA A 141 19.47 -4.19 -5.48
CA ALA A 141 20.41 -5.28 -5.46
C ALA A 141 20.00 -6.46 -6.38
N ILE A 142 18.73 -6.84 -6.39
CA ILE A 142 18.20 -7.88 -7.29
C ILE A 142 18.34 -7.44 -8.75
N LYS A 143 18.01 -6.19 -9.06
CA LYS A 143 18.14 -5.62 -10.40
C LYS A 143 19.61 -5.56 -10.84
N ALA A 144 20.51 -5.16 -9.94
CA ALA A 144 21.95 -5.12 -10.19
C ALA A 144 22.50 -6.51 -10.61
N LYS A 145 22.13 -7.56 -9.89
CA LYS A 145 22.51 -8.93 -10.23
C LYS A 145 22.04 -9.34 -11.63
N ARG A 146 20.79 -8.99 -11.97
CA ARG A 146 20.21 -9.30 -13.30
C ARG A 146 20.89 -8.53 -14.43
N GLU A 147 21.33 -7.30 -14.16
CA GLU A 147 21.94 -6.40 -15.14
C GLU A 147 23.48 -6.46 -15.13
N HIS A 148 24.09 -7.39 -14.36
CA HIS A 148 25.55 -7.51 -14.17
C HIS A 148 26.18 -6.16 -13.78
N SER A 149 25.55 -5.44 -12.84
CA SER A 149 25.91 -4.11 -12.36
C SER A 149 26.04 -4.07 -10.84
N THR A 150 26.26 -2.89 -10.25
CA THR A 150 26.24 -2.69 -8.79
C THR A 150 24.92 -2.07 -8.33
N ALA A 151 24.55 -2.27 -7.06
CA ALA A 151 23.36 -1.69 -6.49
C ALA A 151 23.40 -0.14 -6.52
N GLU A 152 24.59 0.43 -6.33
CA GLU A 152 24.84 1.88 -6.39
C GLU A 152 24.60 2.43 -7.80
N ALA A 153 25.07 1.76 -8.84
CA ALA A 153 24.86 2.17 -10.22
C ALA A 153 23.37 2.09 -10.60
N VAL A 154 22.65 1.05 -10.14
CA VAL A 154 21.19 0.94 -10.32
C VAL A 154 20.46 2.04 -9.58
N ALA A 155 20.84 2.33 -8.33
CA ALA A 155 20.25 3.41 -7.55
C ALA A 155 20.49 4.77 -8.20
N GLU A 156 21.72 5.03 -8.70
CA GLU A 156 22.04 6.28 -9.40
C GLU A 156 21.19 6.47 -10.66
N LYS A 157 21.13 5.44 -11.50
CA LYS A 157 20.26 5.45 -12.69
C LYS A 157 18.79 5.68 -12.35
N SER A 158 18.33 5.12 -11.23
CA SER A 158 16.97 5.31 -10.73
C SER A 158 16.75 6.75 -10.27
N ARG A 159 17.70 7.36 -9.54
CA ARG A 159 17.61 8.78 -9.12
C ARG A 159 17.52 9.73 -10.33
N LEU A 160 18.32 9.48 -11.35
CA LEU A 160 18.31 10.27 -12.59
C LEU A 160 16.97 10.18 -13.35
N SER A 161 16.19 9.11 -13.15
CA SER A 161 14.87 8.97 -13.77
C SER A 161 13.74 9.66 -12.98
N ILE A 162 14.02 10.14 -11.77
CA ILE A 162 13.05 10.84 -10.92
C ILE A 162 13.25 12.35 -11.10
N PRO A 163 12.26 13.15 -11.50
CA PRO A 163 12.39 14.59 -11.66
C PRO A 163 12.94 15.29 -10.41
N ALA A 164 12.59 14.83 -9.20
CA ALA A 164 13.15 15.35 -7.95
C ALA A 164 14.64 14.98 -7.73
N GLY A 165 15.26 14.15 -8.57
CA GLY A 165 16.68 13.79 -8.56
C GLY A 165 17.10 12.88 -7.39
N ARG A 166 16.18 12.37 -6.60
CA ARG A 166 16.47 11.59 -5.40
C ARG A 166 15.36 10.58 -5.08
N TYR A 167 15.65 9.63 -4.23
CA TYR A 167 14.62 8.85 -3.56
C TYR A 167 13.90 9.73 -2.51
N GLY A 168 12.60 9.50 -2.32
CA GLY A 168 11.83 10.10 -1.24
C GLY A 168 12.25 9.53 0.12
N HIS A 169 12.12 10.31 1.17
CA HIS A 169 12.34 9.82 2.52
C HIS A 169 11.06 9.21 3.11
N PRO A 170 11.13 8.17 3.97
CA PRO A 170 9.98 7.57 4.62
C PRO A 170 9.06 8.57 5.32
N HIS A 171 9.61 9.61 5.96
CA HIS A 171 8.82 10.63 6.63
C HIS A 171 8.01 11.51 5.66
N GLU A 172 8.45 11.72 4.41
CA GLU A 172 7.68 12.45 3.39
C GLU A 172 6.42 11.66 2.99
N TYR A 173 6.58 10.34 2.86
CA TYR A 173 5.45 9.45 2.63
C TYR A 173 4.51 9.39 3.84
N GLY A 174 5.09 9.28 5.04
CA GLY A 174 4.35 9.27 6.30
C GLY A 174 3.59 10.57 6.56
N ALA A 175 4.14 11.74 6.21
CA ALA A 175 3.46 13.03 6.34
C ALA A 175 2.19 13.10 5.47
N THR A 176 2.22 12.56 4.25
CA THR A 176 1.05 12.46 3.38
C THR A 176 -0.01 11.53 3.99
N ALA A 177 0.41 10.38 4.53
CA ALA A 177 -0.50 9.47 5.22
C ALA A 177 -1.14 10.14 6.46
N ALA A 178 -0.37 10.85 7.26
CA ALA A 178 -0.85 11.61 8.42
C ALA A 178 -1.85 12.69 8.02
N PHE A 179 -1.61 13.42 6.94
CA PHE A 179 -2.57 14.38 6.39
C PHE A 179 -3.88 13.69 5.99
N LEU A 180 -3.82 12.60 5.25
CA LEU A 180 -5.02 11.85 4.83
C LEU A 180 -5.78 11.24 6.01
N ALA A 181 -5.11 10.92 7.10
CA ALA A 181 -5.70 10.46 8.35
C ALA A 181 -6.32 11.58 9.19
N SER A 182 -6.12 12.84 8.83
CA SER A 182 -6.55 14.00 9.61
C SER A 182 -7.94 14.51 9.23
N GLN A 183 -8.50 15.42 10.06
CA GLN A 183 -9.76 16.09 9.79
C GLN A 183 -9.72 17.02 8.55
N PRO A 184 -8.65 17.77 8.26
CA PRO A 184 -8.54 18.58 7.04
C PRO A 184 -8.72 17.79 5.75
N ALA A 185 -8.45 16.48 5.73
CA ALA A 185 -8.63 15.61 4.56
C ALA A 185 -10.04 15.02 4.42
N SER A 186 -11.03 15.49 5.20
CA SER A 186 -12.39 14.92 5.26
C SER A 186 -13.17 14.94 3.94
N TYR A 187 -12.78 15.77 2.98
CA TYR A 187 -13.39 15.84 1.65
C TYR A 187 -12.57 15.12 0.56
N ILE A 188 -11.51 14.39 0.96
CA ILE A 188 -10.66 13.60 0.07
C ILE A 188 -11.03 12.13 0.26
N THR A 189 -11.78 11.55 -0.69
CA THR A 189 -12.13 10.13 -0.68
C THR A 189 -12.15 9.55 -2.09
N GLY A 190 -11.80 8.27 -2.24
CA GLY A 190 -11.69 7.60 -3.53
C GLY A 190 -10.54 8.14 -4.40
N ALA A 191 -9.58 8.84 -3.81
CA ALA A 191 -8.44 9.41 -4.51
C ALA A 191 -7.25 8.43 -4.58
N VAL A 192 -6.46 8.59 -5.65
CA VAL A 192 -5.16 7.92 -5.84
C VAL A 192 -4.09 9.00 -5.78
N ILE A 193 -3.35 9.02 -4.67
CA ILE A 193 -2.40 10.09 -4.37
C ILE A 193 -0.97 9.59 -4.57
N ARG A 194 -0.26 10.20 -5.49
CA ARG A 194 1.14 9.89 -5.80
C ARG A 194 2.08 10.65 -4.87
N VAL A 195 3.05 9.92 -4.31
CA VAL A 195 4.17 10.48 -3.51
C VAL A 195 5.44 9.92 -4.13
N ASP A 196 5.85 10.45 -5.28
CA ASP A 196 6.79 9.80 -6.18
C ASP A 196 7.88 10.72 -6.75
N GLY A 197 7.94 11.97 -6.33
CA GLY A 197 8.92 12.93 -6.83
C GLY A 197 8.80 13.25 -8.33
N GLY A 198 7.62 13.01 -8.92
CA GLY A 198 7.36 13.19 -10.36
C GLY A 198 7.76 11.98 -11.20
N LEU A 199 8.07 10.81 -10.59
CA LEU A 199 8.50 9.61 -11.30
C LEU A 199 7.53 9.16 -12.40
N ILE A 200 6.23 9.27 -12.15
CA ILE A 200 5.18 8.88 -13.10
C ILE A 200 4.82 10.11 -13.94
N GLY A 201 5.19 10.10 -15.22
CA GLY A 201 5.00 11.24 -16.13
C GLY A 201 3.58 11.42 -16.67
N SER A 202 2.67 10.45 -16.49
CA SER A 202 1.27 10.59 -16.89
C SER A 202 0.46 11.38 -15.84
N VAL A 203 -0.54 12.13 -16.30
CA VAL A 203 -1.55 12.79 -15.45
C VAL A 203 -2.64 11.83 -15.02
#